data_8a8c95aab6a47db924f01c71825ef4c4
#
_entry.id   8a8c95aab6a47db924f01c71825ef4c4
#
_cell.length_a   1.000
_cell.length_b   1.000
_cell.length_c   1.000
_cell.angle_alpha   90.00
_cell.angle_beta   90.00
_cell.angle_gamma   90.00
#
_symmetry.space_group_name_H-M   'P 1'
#
loop_
_entity.id
_entity.type
_entity.pdbx_description
1 polymer ?
#
loop_
_entity_poly.entity_id
_entity_poly.type
_entity_poly.pdbx_seq_one_letter_code
_entity_poly.pdbx_strand_id
1 'polypeptide(L)'
;YPAAKSLVDEGGKENEITKRIGQNYFDLGQGLQELGITVNAAPVADLWIPEAHDVIGDRAFASQPEEVATYARACADGLGKAGVIPTVKHLPGYGRASVDPHHELPVVRESENILMQSDFLPFKLLADLPWGMTSHLLFPALDEQWPATLSKKIIGRIIRDWIGFNGLLVTDCLFMDALSG
;
A
#
# COMPACT_ATOMS: atom_id res chain seq x y z
N TYR A 1 5.64 -0.57 18.26
CA TYR A 1 4.47 0.16 17.76
C TYR A 1 3.40 -0.84 17.36
N PRO A 2 2.10 -0.55 17.59
CA PRO A 2 1.01 -1.45 17.25
C PRO A 2 0.86 -1.60 15.72
N ALA A 3 0.27 -2.74 15.30
CA ALA A 3 -0.09 -2.97 13.91
C ALA A 3 -1.18 -1.97 13.45
N ALA A 4 -1.25 -1.70 12.14
CA ALA A 4 -2.21 -0.74 11.58
C ALA A 4 -3.66 -1.09 11.93
N LYS A 5 -4.04 -2.36 11.77
CA LYS A 5 -5.37 -2.85 12.14
C LYS A 5 -5.70 -2.64 13.61
N SER A 6 -4.74 -2.88 14.51
CA SER A 6 -4.95 -2.68 15.96
C SER A 6 -5.35 -1.24 16.29
N LEU A 7 -4.74 -0.25 15.61
CA LEU A 7 -5.08 1.16 15.79
C LEU A 7 -6.52 1.50 15.39
N VAL A 8 -7.09 0.74 14.45
CA VAL A 8 -8.49 0.89 14.02
C VAL A 8 -9.42 0.11 14.94
N ASP A 9 -9.06 -1.11 15.30
CA ASP A 9 -9.87 -2.04 16.12
C ASP A 9 -10.11 -1.53 17.56
N GLU A 10 -9.31 -0.59 18.07
CA GLU A 10 -9.61 0.12 19.32
C GLU A 10 -10.94 0.89 19.25
N GLY A 11 -11.49 1.09 18.04
CA GLY A 11 -12.77 1.74 17.82
C GLY A 11 -12.73 3.26 18.03
N GLY A 12 -13.91 3.87 17.95
CA GLY A 12 -14.08 5.32 18.06
C GLY A 12 -14.65 5.92 16.77
N LYS A 13 -14.83 7.23 16.76
CA LYS A 13 -15.22 7.96 15.55
C LYS A 13 -14.02 8.08 14.60
N GLU A 14 -14.26 8.24 13.31
CA GLU A 14 -13.22 8.35 12.29
C GLU A 14 -12.14 9.38 12.65
N ASN A 15 -12.54 10.54 13.16
CA ASN A 15 -11.59 11.58 13.57
C ASN A 15 -10.72 11.19 14.79
N GLU A 16 -11.21 10.32 15.67
CA GLU A 16 -10.45 9.80 16.81
C GLU A 16 -9.45 8.75 16.33
N ILE A 17 -9.88 7.88 15.42
CA ILE A 17 -9.02 6.87 14.78
C ILE A 17 -7.89 7.54 13.99
N THR A 18 -8.21 8.50 13.12
CA THR A 18 -7.20 9.22 12.32
C THR A 18 -6.21 9.97 13.19
N LYS A 19 -6.67 10.59 14.29
CA LYS A 19 -5.77 11.26 15.24
C LYS A 19 -4.83 10.26 15.91
N ARG A 20 -5.33 9.11 16.35
CA ARG A 20 -4.54 8.04 16.96
C ARG A 20 -3.49 7.50 16.00
N ILE A 21 -3.88 7.21 14.75
CA ILE A 21 -2.94 6.77 13.70
C ILE A 21 -1.89 7.83 13.44
N GLY A 22 -2.29 9.09 13.22
CA GLY A 22 -1.35 10.18 12.97
C GLY A 22 -0.34 10.37 14.10
N GLN A 23 -0.78 10.28 15.37
CA GLN A 23 0.12 10.39 16.51
C GLN A 23 1.09 9.21 16.59
N ASN A 24 0.60 7.97 16.43
CA ASN A 24 1.44 6.77 16.46
C ASN A 24 2.57 6.82 15.41
N TYR A 25 2.23 7.24 14.18
CA TYR A 25 3.24 7.34 13.11
C TYR A 25 4.12 8.59 13.21
N PHE A 26 3.67 9.64 13.86
CA PHE A 26 4.52 10.77 14.25
C PHE A 26 5.58 10.33 15.26
N ASP A 27 5.17 9.63 16.32
CA ASP A 27 6.09 9.13 17.36
C ASP A 27 7.09 8.12 16.79
N LEU A 28 6.63 7.22 15.90
CA LEU A 28 7.49 6.33 15.14
C LEU A 28 8.51 7.11 14.30
N GLY A 29 8.04 8.12 13.58
CA GLY A 29 8.87 8.97 12.74
C GLY A 29 9.94 9.71 13.52
N GLN A 30 9.64 10.21 14.71
CA GLN A 30 10.63 10.83 15.60
C GLN A 30 11.74 9.84 15.98
N GLY A 31 11.38 8.61 16.39
CA GLY A 31 12.37 7.57 16.67
C GLY A 31 13.23 7.19 15.47
N LEU A 32 12.65 7.17 14.26
CA LEU A 32 13.41 6.93 13.03
C LEU A 32 14.41 8.06 12.74
N GLN A 33 14.00 9.31 12.93
CA GLN A 33 14.87 10.48 12.75
C GLN A 33 16.07 10.48 13.71
N GLU A 34 15.86 10.10 14.96
CA GLU A 34 16.95 9.94 15.94
C GLU A 34 18.01 8.93 15.49
N LEU A 35 17.60 7.94 14.68
CA LEU A 35 18.49 6.92 14.08
C LEU A 35 19.06 7.36 12.72
N GLY A 36 18.71 8.55 12.21
CA GLY A 36 19.14 9.04 10.92
C GLY A 36 18.36 8.43 9.74
N ILE A 37 17.20 7.78 10.00
CA ILE A 37 16.36 7.18 8.96
C ILE A 37 15.36 8.21 8.47
N THR A 38 15.38 8.53 7.18
CA THR A 38 14.60 9.61 6.57
C THR A 38 13.46 9.13 5.67
N VAL A 39 13.35 7.82 5.41
CA VAL A 39 12.29 7.21 4.58
C VAL A 39 11.71 6.00 5.31
N ASN A 40 10.39 5.84 5.27
CA ASN A 40 9.71 4.67 5.82
C ASN A 40 8.77 4.04 4.76
N ALA A 41 8.81 2.70 4.66
CA ALA A 41 7.94 1.93 3.77
C ALA A 41 6.53 1.75 4.36
N ALA A 42 5.88 2.85 4.68
CA ALA A 42 4.50 3.00 5.17
C ALA A 42 3.90 4.30 4.58
N PRO A 43 2.60 4.36 4.38
CA PRO A 43 1.55 3.42 4.79
C PRO A 43 1.37 2.22 3.86
N VAL A 44 0.80 1.12 4.39
CA VAL A 44 0.16 0.08 3.60
C VAL A 44 -1.26 0.55 3.26
N ALA A 45 -1.54 0.70 1.97
CA ALA A 45 -2.85 1.12 1.45
C ALA A 45 -3.61 -0.03 0.76
N ASP A 46 -3.15 -1.26 0.98
CA ASP A 46 -3.83 -2.47 0.53
C ASP A 46 -5.08 -2.74 1.37
N LEU A 47 -6.12 -3.28 0.74
CA LEU A 47 -7.35 -3.66 1.41
C LEU A 47 -7.14 -4.90 2.29
N TRP A 48 -7.76 -4.93 3.46
CA TRP A 48 -7.92 -6.16 4.21
C TRP A 48 -9.05 -6.99 3.61
N ILE A 49 -8.73 -8.18 3.12
CA ILE A 49 -9.68 -9.11 2.50
C ILE A 49 -9.62 -10.43 3.27
N PRO A 50 -10.73 -10.86 3.93
CA PRO A 50 -10.73 -12.01 4.82
C PRO A 50 -10.27 -13.32 4.17
N GLU A 51 -10.57 -13.51 2.87
CA GLU A 51 -10.27 -14.72 2.12
C GLU A 51 -8.89 -14.70 1.44
N ALA A 52 -8.16 -13.58 1.52
CA ALA A 52 -6.82 -13.44 0.95
C ALA A 52 -5.76 -14.06 1.86
N HIS A 53 -4.56 -14.24 1.32
CA HIS A 53 -3.42 -14.68 2.10
C HIS A 53 -3.06 -13.65 3.18
N ASP A 54 -2.64 -14.13 4.36
CA ASP A 54 -2.34 -13.29 5.53
C ASP A 54 -1.04 -12.47 5.40
N VAL A 55 -0.45 -12.41 4.21
CA VAL A 55 0.77 -11.64 3.96
C VAL A 55 0.59 -10.14 4.19
N ILE A 56 -0.59 -9.58 3.93
CA ILE A 56 -0.94 -8.21 4.34
C ILE A 56 -1.46 -8.21 5.77
N GLY A 57 -2.43 -9.07 6.09
CA GLY A 57 -2.92 -9.32 7.45
C GLY A 57 -3.25 -8.03 8.21
N ASP A 58 -2.73 -7.93 9.42
CA ASP A 58 -2.92 -6.80 10.34
C ASP A 58 -2.18 -5.51 9.93
N ARG A 59 -1.39 -5.54 8.84
CA ARG A 59 -0.79 -4.34 8.25
C ARG A 59 -1.79 -3.48 7.48
N ALA A 60 -2.92 -4.05 7.02
CA ALA A 60 -4.02 -3.30 6.41
C ALA A 60 -4.82 -2.56 7.49
N PHE A 61 -5.29 -1.36 7.17
CA PHE A 61 -6.12 -0.57 8.08
C PHE A 61 -7.58 -1.04 8.10
N ALA A 62 -8.17 -1.29 6.93
CA ALA A 62 -9.59 -1.59 6.77
C ALA A 62 -9.85 -2.39 5.47
N SER A 63 -11.12 -2.73 5.21
CA SER A 63 -11.58 -3.40 3.99
C SER A 63 -12.24 -2.46 2.98
N GLN A 64 -12.68 -1.26 3.41
CA GLN A 64 -13.30 -0.29 2.52
C GLN A 64 -12.26 0.68 1.95
N PRO A 65 -12.24 0.89 0.62
CA PRO A 65 -11.20 1.68 -0.04
C PRO A 65 -11.03 3.10 0.51
N GLU A 66 -12.13 3.79 0.79
CA GLU A 66 -12.13 5.16 1.29
C GLU A 66 -11.61 5.25 2.73
N GLU A 67 -11.97 4.26 3.57
CA GLU A 67 -11.45 4.17 4.94
C GLU A 67 -9.93 3.92 4.92
N VAL A 68 -9.49 2.98 4.07
CA VAL A 68 -8.05 2.71 3.89
C VAL A 68 -7.30 3.97 3.46
N ALA A 69 -7.83 4.71 2.48
CA ALA A 69 -7.22 5.96 2.05
C ALA A 69 -7.16 7.00 3.18
N THR A 70 -8.24 7.15 3.96
CA THR A 70 -8.31 8.08 5.09
C THR A 70 -7.26 7.73 6.16
N TYR A 71 -7.16 6.46 6.54
CA TYR A 71 -6.23 6.02 7.58
C TYR A 71 -4.77 6.01 7.10
N ALA A 72 -4.54 5.59 5.85
CA ALA A 72 -3.21 5.67 5.24
C ALA A 72 -2.73 7.13 5.09
N ARG A 73 -3.62 8.08 4.81
CA ARG A 73 -3.32 9.51 4.82
C ARG A 73 -2.85 9.96 6.20
N ALA A 74 -3.58 9.60 7.25
CA ALA A 74 -3.19 9.95 8.62
C ALA A 74 -1.81 9.39 9.01
N CYS A 75 -1.49 8.16 8.56
CA CYS A 75 -0.17 7.57 8.71
C CYS A 75 0.92 8.39 7.98
N ALA A 76 0.70 8.69 6.70
CA ALA A 76 1.63 9.46 5.88
C ALA A 76 1.89 10.86 6.45
N ASP A 77 0.82 11.53 6.89
CA ASP A 77 0.90 12.87 7.50
C ASP A 77 1.68 12.83 8.83
N GLY A 78 1.49 11.78 9.64
CA GLY A 78 2.24 11.57 10.87
C GLY A 78 3.75 11.45 10.61
N LEU A 79 4.14 10.57 9.69
CA LEU A 79 5.55 10.40 9.27
C LEU A 79 6.12 11.72 8.70
N GLY A 80 5.38 12.37 7.80
CA GLY A 80 5.80 13.62 7.17
C GLY A 80 6.02 14.75 8.19
N LYS A 81 5.16 14.88 9.21
CA LYS A 81 5.33 15.85 10.31
C LYS A 81 6.58 15.57 11.14
N ALA A 82 7.00 14.33 11.27
CA ALA A 82 8.24 13.95 11.92
C ALA A 82 9.47 14.11 11.00
N GLY A 83 9.32 14.52 9.73
CA GLY A 83 10.42 14.67 8.77
C GLY A 83 10.82 13.37 8.06
N VAL A 84 10.00 12.32 8.15
CA VAL A 84 10.24 11.04 7.46
C VAL A 84 9.37 10.96 6.22
N ILE A 85 9.96 10.64 5.07
CA ILE A 85 9.25 10.49 3.79
C ILE A 85 8.40 9.21 3.84
N PRO A 86 7.06 9.31 3.70
CA PRO A 86 6.21 8.14 3.61
C PRO A 86 6.30 7.50 2.22
N THR A 87 6.21 6.16 2.16
CA THR A 87 6.16 5.39 0.91
C THR A 87 4.90 4.56 0.90
N VAL A 88 3.89 4.98 0.12
CA VAL A 88 2.64 4.23 0.01
C VAL A 88 2.86 2.91 -0.75
N LYS A 89 2.26 1.82 -0.24
CA LYS A 89 2.45 0.48 -0.81
C LYS A 89 1.22 -0.41 -0.68
N HIS A 90 1.08 -1.41 -1.56
CA HIS A 90 1.92 -1.83 -2.68
C HIS A 90 1.16 -1.56 -3.99
N LEU A 91 1.54 -0.54 -4.73
CA LEU A 91 0.89 -0.13 -5.98
C LEU A 91 0.86 -1.24 -7.04
N PRO A 92 -0.26 -1.44 -7.74
CA PRO A 92 -1.51 -0.68 -7.63
C PRO A 92 -2.50 -1.24 -6.60
N GLY A 93 -2.18 -2.32 -5.85
CA GLY A 93 -2.97 -2.95 -4.81
C GLY A 93 -2.57 -4.41 -4.61
N TYR A 94 -2.41 -4.85 -3.36
CA TYR A 94 -1.95 -6.19 -3.01
C TYR A 94 -3.00 -7.01 -2.24
N GLY A 95 -4.10 -6.39 -1.79
CA GLY A 95 -5.04 -6.98 -0.83
C GLY A 95 -5.62 -8.34 -1.20
N ARG A 96 -5.73 -8.67 -2.53
CA ARG A 96 -6.29 -9.95 -3.03
C ARG A 96 -5.26 -11.04 -3.26
N ALA A 97 -4.01 -10.85 -2.91
CA ALA A 97 -3.01 -11.89 -3.11
C ALA A 97 -3.40 -13.17 -2.37
N SER A 98 -3.39 -14.29 -3.08
CA SER A 98 -3.75 -15.61 -2.54
C SER A 98 -2.55 -16.39 -2.01
N VAL A 99 -1.33 -15.90 -2.26
CA VAL A 99 -0.06 -16.53 -1.89
C VAL A 99 0.97 -15.47 -1.51
N ASP A 100 2.03 -15.88 -0.82
CA ASP A 100 3.13 -15.00 -0.43
C ASP A 100 4.11 -14.82 -1.60
N PRO A 101 4.44 -13.57 -2.01
CA PRO A 101 5.38 -13.28 -3.09
C PRO A 101 6.83 -13.70 -2.76
N HIS A 102 7.14 -13.98 -1.51
CA HIS A 102 8.43 -14.55 -1.14
C HIS A 102 8.61 -15.98 -1.63
N HIS A 103 7.54 -16.67 -2.02
CA HIS A 103 7.55 -18.08 -2.42
C HIS A 103 7.09 -18.33 -3.85
N GLU A 104 6.15 -17.54 -4.36
CA GLU A 104 5.65 -17.67 -5.73
C GLU A 104 5.01 -16.36 -6.20
N LEU A 105 4.82 -16.20 -7.52
CA LEU A 105 4.16 -15.02 -8.09
C LEU A 105 2.65 -15.08 -7.86
N PRO A 106 2.08 -14.19 -7.01
CA PRO A 106 0.64 -14.16 -6.80
C PRO A 106 -0.10 -13.65 -8.05
N VAL A 107 -1.27 -14.25 -8.34
CA VAL A 107 -2.09 -13.91 -9.50
C VAL A 107 -3.46 -13.44 -9.05
N VAL A 108 -3.83 -12.21 -9.40
CA VAL A 108 -5.13 -11.60 -9.11
C VAL A 108 -5.96 -11.57 -10.39
N ARG A 109 -7.07 -12.32 -10.42
CA ARG A 109 -7.85 -12.60 -11.65
C ARG A 109 -9.11 -11.74 -11.81
N GLU A 110 -9.33 -10.79 -10.93
CA GLU A 110 -10.44 -9.86 -11.02
C GLU A 110 -10.38 -9.01 -12.28
N SER A 111 -11.55 -8.59 -12.75
CA SER A 111 -11.64 -7.68 -13.89
C SER A 111 -11.04 -6.31 -13.55
N GLU A 112 -10.53 -5.62 -14.56
CA GLU A 112 -10.01 -4.26 -14.42
C GLU A 112 -11.00 -3.32 -13.72
N ASN A 113 -12.30 -3.41 -14.08
CA ASN A 113 -13.32 -2.56 -13.48
C ASN A 113 -13.48 -2.77 -11.97
N ILE A 114 -13.43 -4.02 -11.50
CA ILE A 114 -13.46 -4.34 -10.07
C ILE A 114 -12.23 -3.76 -9.37
N LEU A 115 -11.04 -4.01 -9.92
CA LEU A 115 -9.78 -3.53 -9.34
C LEU A 115 -9.74 -2.00 -9.24
N MET A 116 -10.20 -1.30 -10.28
CA MET A 116 -10.27 0.16 -10.28
C MET A 116 -11.23 0.73 -9.24
N GLN A 117 -12.35 0.04 -8.97
CA GLN A 117 -13.36 0.49 -8.02
C GLN A 117 -13.06 0.08 -6.57
N SER A 118 -12.11 -0.81 -6.36
CA SER A 118 -11.75 -1.32 -5.03
C SER A 118 -10.25 -1.18 -4.74
N ASP A 119 -9.45 -2.14 -5.18
CA ASP A 119 -8.05 -2.30 -4.77
C ASP A 119 -7.15 -1.12 -5.14
N PHE A 120 -7.41 -0.49 -6.29
CA PHE A 120 -6.61 0.63 -6.79
C PHE A 120 -7.10 1.99 -6.29
N LEU A 121 -8.33 2.08 -5.80
CA LEU A 121 -8.94 3.34 -5.37
C LEU A 121 -8.20 4.02 -4.21
N PRO A 122 -7.73 3.31 -3.15
CA PRO A 122 -6.95 3.95 -2.10
C PRO A 122 -5.70 4.67 -2.64
N PHE A 123 -5.01 4.05 -3.60
CA PHE A 123 -3.81 4.64 -4.19
C PHE A 123 -4.12 5.88 -5.03
N LYS A 124 -5.28 5.90 -5.70
CA LYS A 124 -5.74 7.09 -6.42
C LYS A 124 -6.03 8.26 -5.48
N LEU A 125 -6.61 7.99 -4.33
CA LEU A 125 -6.89 8.99 -3.29
C LEU A 125 -5.61 9.47 -2.57
N LEU A 126 -4.49 8.75 -2.73
CA LEU A 126 -3.19 9.02 -2.15
C LEU A 126 -2.13 9.38 -3.20
N ALA A 127 -2.55 9.73 -4.42
CA ALA A 127 -1.66 9.91 -5.57
C ALA A 127 -0.66 11.07 -5.43
N ASP A 128 -0.91 11.99 -4.51
CA ASP A 128 -0.06 13.13 -4.19
C ASP A 128 1.09 12.79 -3.23
N LEU A 129 1.14 11.57 -2.68
CA LEU A 129 2.24 11.15 -1.80
C LEU A 129 3.58 11.12 -2.56
N PRO A 130 4.70 11.43 -1.87
CA PRO A 130 5.99 11.63 -2.54
C PRO A 130 6.61 10.34 -3.08
N TRP A 131 6.45 9.21 -2.39
CA TRP A 131 7.01 7.92 -2.77
C TRP A 131 5.95 6.83 -2.78
N GLY A 132 6.08 5.89 -3.73
CA GLY A 132 5.25 4.70 -3.83
C GLY A 132 6.07 3.47 -4.17
N MET A 133 5.69 2.32 -3.60
CA MET A 133 6.33 1.04 -3.83
C MET A 133 5.40 0.15 -4.64
N THR A 134 5.93 -0.45 -5.72
CA THR A 134 5.17 -1.36 -6.59
C THR A 134 5.07 -2.77 -6.02
N SER A 135 3.99 -3.48 -6.36
CA SER A 135 3.73 -4.87 -5.97
C SER A 135 4.28 -5.88 -6.99
N HIS A 136 4.69 -7.05 -6.51
CA HIS A 136 5.03 -8.20 -7.35
C HIS A 136 3.80 -9.09 -7.55
N LEU A 137 2.78 -8.54 -8.25
CA LEU A 137 1.53 -9.21 -8.58
C LEU A 137 1.29 -9.27 -10.07
N LEU A 138 0.82 -10.42 -10.55
CA LEU A 138 0.31 -10.57 -11.90
C LEU A 138 -1.19 -10.26 -11.92
N PHE A 139 -1.59 -9.34 -12.80
CA PHE A 139 -2.98 -9.00 -13.09
C PHE A 139 -3.28 -9.35 -14.55
N PRO A 140 -3.74 -10.57 -14.88
CA PRO A 140 -3.95 -10.99 -16.28
C PRO A 140 -4.91 -10.10 -17.04
N ALA A 141 -5.89 -9.47 -16.36
CA ALA A 141 -6.81 -8.50 -16.97
C ALA A 141 -6.10 -7.22 -17.48
N LEU A 142 -4.87 -6.94 -17.03
CA LEU A 142 -4.08 -5.76 -17.39
C LEU A 142 -2.83 -6.12 -18.20
N ASP A 143 -2.10 -7.14 -17.75
CA ASP A 143 -0.91 -7.68 -18.41
C ASP A 143 -0.78 -9.17 -18.07
N GLU A 144 -0.83 -10.02 -19.08
CA GLU A 144 -0.75 -11.48 -18.89
C GLU A 144 0.68 -11.98 -18.67
N GLN A 145 1.70 -11.17 -18.98
CA GLN A 145 3.09 -11.61 -19.03
C GLN A 145 3.91 -11.09 -17.85
N TRP A 146 3.66 -9.86 -17.41
CA TRP A 146 4.53 -9.18 -16.47
C TRP A 146 3.81 -8.77 -15.18
N PRO A 147 4.40 -9.07 -14.01
CA PRO A 147 3.90 -8.54 -12.74
C PRO A 147 3.96 -7.02 -12.73
N ALA A 148 3.15 -6.38 -11.89
CA ALA A 148 2.98 -4.91 -11.87
C ALA A 148 4.31 -4.15 -11.83
N THR A 149 5.27 -4.60 -11.04
CA THR A 149 6.61 -4.00 -10.94
C THR A 149 7.37 -3.97 -12.28
N LEU A 150 7.20 -4.97 -13.13
CA LEU A 150 7.91 -5.12 -14.40
C LEU A 150 7.05 -4.75 -15.61
N SER A 151 5.75 -4.53 -15.42
CA SER A 151 4.81 -4.21 -16.50
C SER A 151 4.83 -2.74 -16.89
N LYS A 152 5.36 -2.44 -18.05
CA LYS A 152 5.27 -1.09 -18.65
C LYS A 152 3.81 -0.63 -18.82
N LYS A 153 2.88 -1.57 -19.10
CA LYS A 153 1.44 -1.26 -19.26
C LYS A 153 0.84 -0.83 -17.92
N ILE A 154 1.08 -1.60 -16.85
CA ILE A 154 0.53 -1.30 -15.52
C ILE A 154 1.15 -0.02 -14.97
N ILE A 155 2.46 0.15 -15.07
CA ILE A 155 3.13 1.37 -14.60
C ILE A 155 2.62 2.59 -15.37
N GLY A 156 2.56 2.55 -16.70
CA GLY A 156 2.10 3.69 -17.51
C GLY A 156 0.61 3.96 -17.34
N ARG A 157 -0.22 3.01 -17.77
CA ARG A 157 -1.67 3.22 -17.88
C ARG A 157 -2.39 3.25 -16.53
N ILE A 158 -1.98 2.39 -15.58
CA ILE A 158 -2.67 2.30 -14.30
C ILE A 158 -2.04 3.23 -13.27
N ILE A 159 -0.74 3.09 -13.00
CA ILE A 159 -0.12 3.85 -11.90
C ILE A 159 0.06 5.32 -12.29
N ARG A 160 0.60 5.62 -13.48
CA ARG A 160 0.86 7.01 -13.89
C ARG A 160 -0.39 7.73 -14.40
N ASP A 161 -1.18 7.10 -15.28
CA ASP A 161 -2.30 7.79 -15.93
C ASP A 161 -3.58 7.72 -15.10
N TRP A 162 -4.05 6.53 -14.69
CA TRP A 162 -5.35 6.39 -14.03
C TRP A 162 -5.32 6.73 -12.54
N ILE A 163 -4.34 6.21 -11.79
CA ILE A 163 -4.10 6.58 -10.39
C ILE A 163 -3.63 8.03 -10.31
N GLY A 164 -2.81 8.46 -11.28
CA GLY A 164 -2.23 9.80 -11.32
C GLY A 164 -1.01 9.95 -10.40
N PHE A 165 -0.39 8.84 -10.00
CA PHE A 165 0.76 8.87 -9.10
C PHE A 165 2.01 9.38 -9.83
N ASN A 166 2.49 10.55 -9.47
CA ASN A 166 3.66 11.20 -10.07
C ASN A 166 4.91 11.22 -9.18
N GLY A 167 4.81 10.68 -7.95
CA GLY A 167 5.93 10.56 -7.03
C GLY A 167 7.00 9.57 -7.51
N LEU A 168 8.05 9.42 -6.70
CA LEU A 168 9.08 8.43 -6.95
C LEU A 168 8.50 7.01 -6.79
N LEU A 169 8.68 6.16 -7.82
CA LEU A 169 8.38 4.73 -7.71
C LEU A 169 9.64 3.96 -7.35
N VAL A 170 9.53 3.15 -6.31
CA VAL A 170 10.52 2.12 -5.95
C VAL A 170 9.89 0.74 -6.12
N THR A 171 10.69 -0.27 -6.32
CA THR A 171 10.23 -1.67 -6.32
C THR A 171 10.20 -2.20 -4.90
N ASP A 172 9.38 -3.21 -4.65
CA ASP A 172 9.63 -4.11 -3.53
C ASP A 172 10.91 -4.93 -3.78
N CYS A 173 11.33 -5.78 -2.85
CA CYS A 173 12.58 -6.52 -2.94
C CYS A 173 12.64 -7.37 -4.23
N LEU A 174 13.61 -7.08 -5.10
CA LEU A 174 13.78 -7.78 -6.39
C LEU A 174 14.30 -9.22 -6.24
N PHE A 175 14.65 -9.65 -5.04
CA PHE A 175 15.09 -11.00 -4.72
C PHE A 175 13.96 -11.91 -4.22
N MET A 176 12.70 -11.46 -4.29
CA MET A 176 11.54 -12.31 -4.01
C MET A 176 11.35 -13.34 -5.12
N ASP A 177 10.98 -14.58 -4.77
CA ASP A 177 10.78 -15.68 -5.72
C ASP A 177 9.69 -15.37 -6.75
N ALA A 178 8.76 -14.49 -6.45
CA ALA A 178 7.78 -13.96 -7.40
C ALA A 178 8.41 -13.41 -8.70
N LEU A 179 9.69 -13.03 -8.71
CA LEU A 179 10.40 -12.52 -9.88
C LEU A 179 11.47 -13.46 -10.42
N SER A 180 11.65 -14.66 -9.84
CA SER A 180 12.71 -15.60 -10.20
C SER A 180 12.32 -16.61 -11.28
N GLY A 181 11.22 -16.37 -12.04
CA GLY A 181 10.73 -17.19 -13.16
C GLY A 181 11.41 -16.91 -14.49
#